data_5530827957e17c722843dfa4bb211ddf
#
_entry.id   5530827957e17c722843dfa4bb211ddf
#
_cell.length_a   1.000
_cell.length_b   1.000
_cell.length_c   1.000
_cell.angle_alpha   90.00
_cell.angle_beta   90.00
_cell.angle_gamma   90.00
#
_symmetry.space_group_name_H-M   'P 1'
#
loop_
_entity.id
_entity.type
_entity.pdbx_description
1 polymer ?
#
loop_
_entity_poly.entity_id
_entity_poly.type
_entity_poly.pdbx_seq_one_letter_code
_entity_poly.pdbx_strand_id
1 'polypeptide(L)'
;MTALIQHGSALFRDYSLEITGKDIWQIEAAKSEIPAGTPINIAYLGNESHAQRIEAAARIRQWGFEPVPIISSRRLRSVQDRDELLTGLISAARPARFMFVGGDPSSPTGPYKDSLDLIAGGIVADHGIVNVGIAGYPEGHPKIDQARLWVALGQKTELLKARGCSVEITTQFGFDADAVVDWIAQVRARGIDAPIRIGVPGPADVKRLLRFAAQFGVASSAAIVGKYGFSLANLVNKVGPDRFMSRLAGGMAGRDLGTVMLHLYPFGGIADTVAWAARAAGRQTNESVGALDRPRYY
;
A
#
# COMPACT_ATOMS: atom_id res chain seq x y z
N MET A 1 -21.68 7.75 18.06
CA MET A 1 -21.78 7.24 16.68
C MET A 1 -21.32 8.26 15.65
N THR A 2 -21.75 9.51 15.70
CA THR A 2 -21.40 10.56 14.70
C THR A 2 -19.89 10.91 14.65
N ALA A 3 -19.19 11.01 15.78
CA ALA A 3 -17.76 11.33 15.82
C ALA A 3 -16.86 10.21 15.27
N LEU A 4 -17.22 8.93 15.48
CA LEU A 4 -16.50 7.76 14.93
C LEU A 4 -16.62 7.71 13.40
N ILE A 5 -17.77 8.09 12.84
CA ILE A 5 -17.98 8.16 11.40
C ILE A 5 -17.15 9.30 10.79
N GLN A 6 -17.03 10.45 11.46
CA GLN A 6 -16.24 11.59 10.96
C GLN A 6 -14.73 11.31 10.95
N HIS A 7 -14.17 10.68 11.99
CA HIS A 7 -12.73 10.29 12.02
C HIS A 7 -12.41 9.19 11.01
N GLY A 8 -13.33 8.20 10.87
CA GLY A 8 -13.17 7.15 9.86
C GLY A 8 -13.15 7.69 8.43
N SER A 9 -14.05 8.63 8.10
CA SER A 9 -14.13 9.20 6.74
C SER A 9 -12.89 10.01 6.34
N ALA A 10 -12.19 10.63 7.29
CA ALA A 10 -10.96 11.38 7.02
C ALA A 10 -9.84 10.50 6.48
N LEU A 11 -9.71 9.25 6.95
CA LEU A 11 -8.71 8.29 6.48
C LEU A 11 -8.87 7.93 5.00
N PHE A 12 -10.10 8.00 4.47
CA PHE A 12 -10.41 7.67 3.07
C PHE A 12 -10.24 8.84 2.10
N ARG A 13 -9.84 10.01 2.55
CA ARG A 13 -9.68 11.18 1.67
C ARG A 13 -8.45 11.10 0.80
N ASP A 14 -7.38 10.50 1.32
CA ASP A 14 -6.06 10.42 0.68
C ASP A 14 -5.50 8.99 0.82
N TYR A 15 -6.17 8.05 0.18
CA TYR A 15 -5.66 6.68 0.12
C TYR A 15 -4.77 6.47 -1.10
N SER A 16 -3.90 5.47 -1.02
CA SER A 16 -3.17 4.93 -2.17
C SER A 16 -3.62 3.51 -2.49
N LEU A 17 -3.35 3.07 -3.72
CA LEU A 17 -3.64 1.71 -4.20
C LEU A 17 -2.34 0.98 -4.51
N GLU A 18 -2.35 -0.35 -4.47
CA GLU A 18 -1.26 -1.17 -5.00
C GLU A 18 -1.74 -2.03 -6.16
N ILE A 19 -0.92 -2.11 -7.21
CA ILE A 19 -1.11 -3.00 -8.35
C ILE A 19 0.20 -3.68 -8.73
N THR A 20 0.13 -4.66 -9.62
CA THR A 20 1.29 -5.12 -10.41
C THR A 20 1.24 -4.49 -11.80
N GLY A 21 2.36 -4.48 -12.52
CA GLY A 21 2.39 -3.99 -13.91
C GLY A 21 1.44 -4.74 -14.84
N LYS A 22 1.12 -6.00 -14.51
CA LYS A 22 0.17 -6.84 -15.27
C LYS A 22 -1.30 -6.47 -15.03
N ASP A 23 -1.60 -5.85 -13.89
CA ASP A 23 -2.97 -5.50 -13.50
C ASP A 23 -3.39 -4.10 -13.93
N ILE A 24 -2.58 -3.42 -14.73
CA ILE A 24 -2.83 -2.04 -15.18
C ILE A 24 -4.19 -1.87 -15.84
N TRP A 25 -4.70 -2.90 -16.53
CA TRP A 25 -6.02 -2.92 -17.15
C TRP A 25 -7.16 -2.75 -16.12
N GLN A 26 -6.97 -3.17 -14.86
CA GLN A 26 -7.96 -2.97 -13.80
C GLN A 26 -8.08 -1.49 -13.41
N ILE A 27 -6.96 -0.76 -13.42
CA ILE A 27 -6.97 0.71 -13.22
C ILE A 27 -7.72 1.37 -14.37
N GLU A 28 -7.43 0.98 -15.61
CA GLU A 28 -8.12 1.52 -16.79
C GLU A 28 -9.63 1.32 -16.71
N ALA A 29 -10.07 0.14 -16.29
CA ALA A 29 -11.49 -0.20 -16.16
C ALA A 29 -12.20 0.61 -15.06
N ALA A 30 -11.50 0.96 -13.97
CA ALA A 30 -12.06 1.68 -12.81
C ALA A 30 -11.66 3.16 -12.75
N LYS A 31 -10.99 3.70 -13.77
CA LYS A 31 -10.36 5.04 -13.70
C LYS A 31 -11.32 6.19 -13.41
N SER A 32 -12.58 6.09 -13.84
CA SER A 32 -13.60 7.10 -13.55
C SER A 32 -14.04 7.16 -12.08
N GLU A 33 -13.79 6.09 -11.32
CA GLU A 33 -14.17 5.97 -9.91
C GLU A 33 -13.00 6.28 -8.97
N ILE A 34 -11.77 6.27 -9.49
CA ILE A 34 -10.56 6.58 -8.72
C ILE A 34 -10.39 8.11 -8.67
N PRO A 35 -10.26 8.73 -7.50
CA PRO A 35 -9.99 10.17 -7.40
C PRO A 35 -8.73 10.58 -8.15
N ALA A 36 -8.78 11.73 -8.85
CA ALA A 36 -7.61 12.26 -9.55
C ALA A 36 -6.44 12.46 -8.58
N GLY A 37 -5.21 12.21 -9.05
CA GLY A 37 -4.01 12.31 -8.23
C GLY A 37 -3.79 11.17 -7.24
N THR A 38 -4.70 10.18 -7.15
CA THR A 38 -4.51 9.02 -6.25
C THR A 38 -3.15 8.36 -6.49
N PRO A 39 -2.31 8.17 -5.44
CA PRO A 39 -1.05 7.45 -5.58
C PRO A 39 -1.30 5.97 -5.85
N ILE A 40 -0.65 5.43 -6.88
CA ILE A 40 -0.75 4.02 -7.26
C ILE A 40 0.62 3.39 -7.21
N ASN A 41 0.84 2.54 -6.20
CA ASN A 41 2.07 1.80 -6.03
C ASN A 41 2.13 0.65 -7.05
N ILE A 42 3.25 0.54 -7.74
CA ILE A 42 3.49 -0.50 -8.75
C ILE A 42 4.45 -1.53 -8.15
N ALA A 43 3.90 -2.64 -7.67
CA ALA A 43 4.67 -3.73 -7.08
C ALA A 43 5.65 -4.35 -8.08
N TYR A 44 6.80 -4.82 -7.60
CA TYR A 44 7.80 -5.50 -8.41
C TYR A 44 7.73 -7.02 -8.20
N LEU A 45 7.00 -7.70 -9.05
CA LEU A 45 7.00 -9.16 -9.09
C LEU A 45 8.09 -9.68 -10.04
N GLY A 46 8.65 -10.86 -9.73
CA GLY A 46 9.79 -11.41 -10.46
C GLY A 46 9.53 -11.87 -11.89
N ASN A 47 8.29 -11.84 -12.33
CA ASN A 47 7.86 -12.26 -13.65
C ASN A 47 7.44 -11.07 -14.55
N GLU A 48 7.91 -9.86 -14.23
CA GLU A 48 7.67 -8.62 -14.99
C GLU A 48 8.99 -8.05 -15.50
N SER A 49 8.97 -7.56 -16.74
CA SER A 49 10.11 -6.84 -17.32
C SER A 49 10.14 -5.36 -16.86
N HIS A 50 11.28 -4.70 -17.01
CA HIS A 50 11.38 -3.26 -16.81
C HIS A 50 10.43 -2.49 -17.73
N ALA A 51 10.32 -2.90 -19.00
CA ALA A 51 9.42 -2.27 -19.98
C ALA A 51 7.96 -2.29 -19.53
N GLN A 52 7.45 -3.42 -19.03
CA GLN A 52 6.09 -3.53 -18.51
C GLN A 52 5.84 -2.59 -17.31
N ARG A 53 6.81 -2.45 -16.42
CA ARG A 53 6.72 -1.57 -15.25
C ARG A 53 6.78 -0.10 -15.62
N ILE A 54 7.65 0.26 -16.59
CA ILE A 54 7.77 1.62 -17.14
C ILE A 54 6.48 2.00 -17.86
N GLU A 55 5.93 1.10 -18.67
CA GLU A 55 4.66 1.32 -19.35
C GLU A 55 3.50 1.50 -18.37
N ALA A 56 3.41 0.67 -17.33
CA ALA A 56 2.39 0.82 -16.30
C ALA A 56 2.47 2.18 -15.60
N ALA A 57 3.68 2.64 -15.24
CA ALA A 57 3.88 3.95 -14.64
C ALA A 57 3.48 5.10 -15.58
N ALA A 58 3.82 5.01 -16.86
CA ALA A 58 3.45 5.99 -17.87
C ALA A 58 1.93 6.09 -18.05
N ARG A 59 1.22 4.96 -18.11
CA ARG A 59 -0.25 4.92 -18.22
C ARG A 59 -0.94 5.50 -16.99
N ILE A 60 -0.47 5.15 -15.78
CA ILE A 60 -0.97 5.72 -14.53
C ILE A 60 -0.86 7.25 -14.55
N ARG A 61 0.29 7.78 -14.96
CA ARG A 61 0.50 9.22 -15.11
C ARG A 61 -0.44 9.83 -16.15
N GLN A 62 -0.58 9.19 -17.31
CA GLN A 62 -1.45 9.64 -18.40
C GLN A 62 -2.92 9.73 -17.98
N TRP A 63 -3.38 8.85 -17.10
CA TRP A 63 -4.75 8.86 -16.57
C TRP A 63 -4.96 9.86 -15.42
N GLY A 64 -3.94 10.65 -15.08
CA GLY A 64 -4.03 11.69 -14.04
C GLY A 64 -3.83 11.19 -12.61
N PHE A 65 -3.25 9.99 -12.44
CA PHE A 65 -2.88 9.44 -11.15
C PHE A 65 -1.38 9.63 -10.86
N GLU A 66 -0.97 9.40 -9.61
CA GLU A 66 0.44 9.48 -9.21
C GLU A 66 1.07 8.09 -9.18
N PRO A 67 1.95 7.72 -10.15
CA PRO A 67 2.66 6.46 -10.10
C PRO A 67 3.71 6.47 -8.99
N VAL A 68 3.73 5.43 -8.16
CA VAL A 68 4.72 5.19 -7.11
C VAL A 68 5.41 3.84 -7.38
N PRO A 69 6.50 3.81 -8.18
CA PRO A 69 7.20 2.57 -8.46
C PRO A 69 7.84 2.00 -7.20
N ILE A 70 7.57 0.72 -6.91
CA ILE A 70 8.26 -0.03 -5.87
C ILE A 70 9.53 -0.62 -6.47
N ILE A 71 10.67 -0.33 -5.88
CA ILE A 71 11.96 -0.86 -6.27
C ILE A 71 12.38 -1.94 -5.27
N SER A 72 12.46 -3.16 -5.75
CA SER A 72 12.83 -4.33 -4.96
C SER A 72 14.34 -4.57 -5.06
N SER A 73 15.09 -4.21 -4.02
CA SER A 73 16.56 -4.22 -4.03
C SER A 73 17.15 -5.57 -4.42
N ARG A 74 16.62 -6.68 -3.86
CA ARG A 74 17.11 -8.03 -4.13
C ARG A 74 16.83 -8.53 -5.54
N ARG A 75 16.02 -7.83 -6.34
CA ARG A 75 15.72 -8.15 -7.74
C ARG A 75 16.61 -7.41 -8.74
N LEU A 76 17.31 -6.38 -8.30
CA LEU A 76 18.24 -5.63 -9.13
C LEU A 76 19.53 -6.46 -9.34
N ARG A 77 19.87 -6.71 -10.59
CA ARG A 77 20.99 -7.60 -10.97
C ARG A 77 22.35 -6.90 -10.90
N SER A 78 22.34 -5.56 -11.09
CA SER A 78 23.55 -4.74 -11.07
C SER A 78 23.20 -3.27 -10.82
N VAL A 79 24.20 -2.41 -10.65
CA VAL A 79 24.04 -0.95 -10.64
C VAL A 79 23.48 -0.47 -11.97
N GLN A 80 23.95 -0.98 -13.09
CA GLN A 80 23.45 -0.63 -14.40
C GLN A 80 21.96 -1.01 -14.57
N ASP A 81 21.54 -2.21 -14.16
CA ASP A 81 20.14 -2.67 -14.19
C ASP A 81 19.22 -1.76 -13.36
N ARG A 82 19.71 -1.26 -12.21
CA ARG A 82 19.07 -0.25 -11.38
C ARG A 82 18.88 1.05 -12.17
N ASP A 83 19.94 1.56 -12.76
CA ASP A 83 19.95 2.87 -13.40
C ASP A 83 19.11 2.88 -14.69
N GLU A 84 19.14 1.80 -15.47
CA GLU A 84 18.26 1.62 -16.62
C GLU A 84 16.78 1.66 -16.22
N LEU A 85 16.39 0.93 -15.16
CA LEU A 85 15.02 0.93 -14.66
C LEU A 85 14.59 2.33 -14.18
N LEU A 86 15.39 2.99 -13.36
CA LEU A 86 15.05 4.29 -12.79
C LEU A 86 14.99 5.39 -13.85
N THR A 87 15.98 5.42 -14.76
CA THR A 87 15.98 6.36 -15.89
C THR A 87 14.73 6.18 -16.74
N GLY A 88 14.36 4.95 -17.05
CA GLY A 88 13.13 4.65 -17.80
C GLY A 88 11.87 5.13 -17.08
N LEU A 89 11.73 4.86 -15.78
CA LEU A 89 10.59 5.29 -14.98
C LEU A 89 10.50 6.82 -14.88
N ILE A 90 11.62 7.49 -14.62
CA ILE A 90 11.69 8.96 -14.53
C ILE A 90 11.34 9.60 -15.86
N SER A 91 11.91 9.12 -16.96
CA SER A 91 11.65 9.65 -18.29
C SER A 91 10.19 9.48 -18.72
N ALA A 92 9.60 8.31 -18.44
CA ALA A 92 8.25 7.97 -18.92
C ALA A 92 7.13 8.54 -18.05
N ALA A 93 7.32 8.64 -16.71
CA ALA A 93 6.24 8.92 -15.79
C ALA A 93 6.52 10.05 -14.78
N ARG A 94 7.77 10.47 -14.62
CA ARG A 94 8.20 11.48 -13.63
C ARG A 94 7.56 11.24 -12.26
N PRO A 95 7.79 10.07 -11.62
CA PRO A 95 7.18 9.77 -10.33
C PRO A 95 7.60 10.80 -9.29
N ALA A 96 6.64 11.32 -8.53
CA ALA A 96 6.96 12.22 -7.42
C ALA A 96 7.59 11.48 -6.23
N ARG A 97 7.42 10.15 -6.18
CA ARG A 97 7.94 9.29 -5.12
C ARG A 97 8.32 7.92 -5.66
N PHE A 98 9.34 7.31 -5.05
CA PHE A 98 9.68 5.90 -5.20
C PHE A 98 9.55 5.20 -3.85
N MET A 99 9.17 3.91 -3.85
CA MET A 99 9.18 3.08 -2.64
C MET A 99 10.30 2.06 -2.73
N PHE A 100 11.16 2.00 -1.71
CA PHE A 100 12.28 1.05 -1.67
C PHE A 100 12.01 -0.08 -0.68
N VAL A 101 12.04 -1.31 -1.16
CA VAL A 101 11.83 -2.53 -0.37
C VAL A 101 12.95 -3.54 -0.59
N GLY A 102 13.10 -4.49 0.33
CA GLY A 102 14.02 -5.61 0.15
C GLY A 102 13.57 -6.53 -0.98
N GLY A 103 12.28 -6.84 -1.00
CA GLY A 103 11.69 -7.82 -1.91
C GLY A 103 11.67 -9.23 -1.33
N ASP A 104 10.93 -10.10 -2.00
CA ASP A 104 10.65 -11.49 -1.62
C ASP A 104 11.74 -12.53 -1.97
N PRO A 105 12.70 -12.32 -2.91
CA PRO A 105 13.75 -13.29 -3.13
C PRO A 105 14.51 -13.61 -1.83
N SER A 106 14.77 -14.88 -1.58
CA SER A 106 15.53 -15.34 -0.42
C SER A 106 16.99 -14.89 -0.45
N SER A 107 17.54 -14.75 -1.66
CA SER A 107 18.89 -14.25 -1.91
C SER A 107 18.85 -13.10 -2.91
N PRO A 108 19.72 -12.11 -2.78
CA PRO A 108 19.85 -11.05 -3.78
C PRO A 108 20.34 -11.61 -5.12
N THR A 109 19.85 -11.05 -6.22
CA THR A 109 20.32 -11.38 -7.57
C THR A 109 21.53 -10.54 -8.01
N GLY A 110 21.84 -9.49 -7.25
CA GLY A 110 22.92 -8.56 -7.50
C GLY A 110 23.50 -7.97 -6.21
N PRO A 111 24.00 -6.72 -6.24
CA PRO A 111 24.81 -6.18 -5.15
C PRO A 111 24.01 -5.79 -3.89
N TYR A 112 22.67 -5.67 -3.98
CA TYR A 112 21.88 -5.10 -2.90
C TYR A 112 21.22 -6.18 -2.03
N LYS A 113 21.65 -6.32 -0.78
CA LYS A 113 21.12 -7.31 0.18
C LYS A 113 19.71 -6.96 0.68
N ASP A 114 19.43 -5.66 0.80
CA ASP A 114 18.17 -5.12 1.29
C ASP A 114 17.97 -3.66 0.84
N SER A 115 16.86 -3.03 1.26
CA SER A 115 16.56 -1.65 0.88
C SER A 115 17.49 -0.63 1.54
N LEU A 116 18.13 -0.94 2.67
CA LEU A 116 19.10 -0.05 3.29
C LEU A 116 20.38 0.01 2.46
N ASP A 117 20.88 -1.15 1.99
CA ASP A 117 22.03 -1.21 1.06
C ASP A 117 21.75 -0.42 -0.21
N LEU A 118 20.55 -0.56 -0.79
CA LEU A 118 20.14 0.18 -1.98
C LEU A 118 20.16 1.70 -1.75
N ILE A 119 19.58 2.16 -0.63
CA ILE A 119 19.57 3.59 -0.25
C ILE A 119 21.01 4.05 0.02
N ALA A 120 21.80 3.30 0.78
CA ALA A 120 23.19 3.63 1.07
C ALA A 120 24.05 3.71 -0.19
N GLY A 121 23.77 2.88 -1.18
CA GLY A 121 24.43 2.81 -2.48
C GLY A 121 24.21 3.98 -3.43
N GLY A 122 23.60 5.08 -2.96
CA GLY A 122 23.54 6.35 -3.69
C GLY A 122 22.29 6.56 -4.56
N ILE A 123 21.37 5.61 -4.65
CA ILE A 123 20.22 5.65 -5.57
C ILE A 123 19.43 6.98 -5.53
N VAL A 124 19.28 7.58 -4.36
CA VAL A 124 18.51 8.84 -4.21
C VAL A 124 19.26 10.03 -4.79
N ALA A 125 20.58 10.10 -4.58
CA ALA A 125 21.43 11.18 -5.12
C ALA A 125 21.65 11.01 -6.62
N ASP A 126 21.96 9.79 -7.07
CA ASP A 126 22.25 9.47 -8.48
C ASP A 126 21.07 9.84 -9.41
N HIS A 127 19.84 9.76 -8.91
CA HIS A 127 18.62 9.98 -9.69
C HIS A 127 17.79 11.18 -9.23
N GLY A 128 18.29 12.02 -8.32
CA GLY A 128 17.59 13.22 -7.84
C GLY A 128 16.27 12.93 -7.13
N ILE A 129 16.17 11.77 -6.43
CA ILE A 129 14.96 11.35 -5.74
C ILE A 129 14.89 12.05 -4.38
N VAL A 130 13.83 12.81 -4.16
CA VAL A 130 13.62 13.60 -2.93
C VAL A 130 12.48 13.08 -2.04
N ASN A 131 11.61 12.20 -2.56
CA ASN A 131 10.53 11.60 -1.78
C ASN A 131 10.62 10.08 -1.84
N VAL A 132 10.72 9.45 -0.67
CA VAL A 132 10.98 8.01 -0.56
C VAL A 132 9.97 7.33 0.36
N GLY A 133 9.31 6.30 -0.17
CA GLY A 133 8.54 5.34 0.61
C GLY A 133 9.43 4.21 1.15
N ILE A 134 9.20 3.82 2.39
CA ILE A 134 9.82 2.65 3.03
C ILE A 134 8.78 1.76 3.68
N ALA A 135 9.08 0.46 3.83
CA ALA A 135 8.13 -0.49 4.40
C ALA A 135 8.11 -0.46 5.93
N GLY A 136 6.91 -0.59 6.52
CA GLY A 136 6.64 -0.85 7.92
C GLY A 136 5.95 -2.20 8.15
N TYR A 137 6.11 -2.79 9.33
CA TYR A 137 5.60 -4.14 9.63
C TYR A 137 4.93 -4.18 11.02
N PRO A 138 3.70 -3.67 11.16
CA PRO A 138 3.00 -3.63 12.46
C PRO A 138 2.81 -5.00 13.13
N GLU A 139 2.50 -6.01 12.34
CA GLU A 139 2.29 -7.39 12.82
C GLU A 139 3.56 -8.26 12.72
N GLY A 140 4.74 -7.61 12.46
CA GLY A 140 6.00 -8.32 12.29
C GLY A 140 6.23 -8.84 10.87
N HIS A 141 7.28 -9.66 10.71
CA HIS A 141 7.66 -10.26 9.44
C HIS A 141 8.10 -11.71 9.67
N PRO A 142 7.69 -12.68 8.83
CA PRO A 142 7.90 -14.10 9.11
C PRO A 142 9.38 -14.53 9.13
N LYS A 143 10.26 -13.75 8.53
CA LYS A 143 11.70 -14.07 8.36
C LYS A 143 12.65 -13.05 9.00
N ILE A 144 12.12 -11.99 9.60
CA ILE A 144 12.93 -10.92 10.20
C ILE A 144 12.39 -10.66 11.61
N ASP A 145 13.27 -10.76 12.59
CA ASP A 145 12.90 -10.50 13.98
C ASP A 145 12.54 -9.03 14.21
N GLN A 146 11.72 -8.80 15.24
CA GLN A 146 11.16 -7.50 15.55
C GLN A 146 12.25 -6.44 15.83
N ALA A 147 13.33 -6.82 16.49
CA ALA A 147 14.41 -5.89 16.82
C ALA A 147 15.10 -5.38 15.54
N ARG A 148 15.37 -6.29 14.58
CA ARG A 148 15.92 -5.92 13.27
C ARG A 148 14.99 -5.05 12.45
N LEU A 149 13.66 -5.29 12.51
CA LEU A 149 12.69 -4.43 11.83
C LEU A 149 12.75 -3.00 12.35
N TRP A 150 12.85 -2.80 13.68
CA TRP A 150 12.98 -1.47 14.28
C TRP A 150 14.30 -0.79 13.93
N VAL A 151 15.40 -1.52 14.00
CA VAL A 151 16.73 -1.00 13.62
C VAL A 151 16.72 -0.56 12.16
N ALA A 152 16.22 -1.40 11.25
CA ALA A 152 16.17 -1.09 9.83
C ALA A 152 15.24 0.11 9.52
N LEU A 153 14.12 0.25 10.25
CA LEU A 153 13.22 1.40 10.09
C LEU A 153 13.94 2.69 10.51
N GLY A 154 14.57 2.72 11.68
CA GLY A 154 15.32 3.87 12.18
C GLY A 154 16.44 4.25 11.23
N GLN A 155 17.33 3.31 10.89
CA GLN A 155 18.47 3.56 10.00
C GLN A 155 18.07 4.11 8.63
N LYS A 156 17.03 3.56 8.01
CA LYS A 156 16.51 4.08 6.73
C LYS A 156 15.97 5.50 6.86
N THR A 157 15.21 5.76 7.91
CA THR A 157 14.62 7.09 8.15
C THR A 157 15.71 8.13 8.39
N GLU A 158 16.69 7.83 9.22
CA GLU A 158 17.83 8.72 9.51
C GLU A 158 18.67 8.98 8.25
N LEU A 159 19.02 7.92 7.52
CA LEU A 159 19.83 8.03 6.31
C LEU A 159 19.14 8.87 5.22
N LEU A 160 17.84 8.67 5.02
CA LEU A 160 17.06 9.44 4.05
C LEU A 160 16.92 10.91 4.47
N LYS A 161 16.62 11.17 5.73
CA LYS A 161 16.58 12.55 6.28
C LYS A 161 17.93 13.26 6.13
N ALA A 162 19.04 12.58 6.44
CA ALA A 162 20.40 13.12 6.28
C ALA A 162 20.73 13.47 4.82
N ARG A 163 20.06 12.84 3.85
CA ARG A 163 20.18 13.13 2.40
C ARG A 163 19.15 14.15 1.89
N GLY A 164 18.40 14.78 2.77
CA GLY A 164 17.38 15.76 2.42
C GLY A 164 16.11 15.18 1.82
N CYS A 165 15.86 13.87 1.98
CA CYS A 165 14.68 13.22 1.46
C CYS A 165 13.50 13.32 2.43
N SER A 166 12.29 13.56 1.91
CA SER A 166 11.05 13.27 2.62
C SER A 166 10.82 11.78 2.70
N VAL A 167 10.38 11.30 3.84
CA VAL A 167 10.12 9.87 4.08
C VAL A 167 8.63 9.64 4.32
N GLU A 168 8.05 8.62 3.70
CA GLU A 168 6.72 8.08 4.00
C GLU A 168 6.85 6.59 4.31
N ILE A 169 6.13 6.12 5.34
CA ILE A 169 6.14 4.71 5.69
C ILE A 169 4.84 4.08 5.17
N THR A 170 4.94 3.06 4.32
CA THR A 170 3.79 2.24 3.94
C THR A 170 3.87 0.90 4.66
N THR A 171 2.84 0.55 5.43
CA THR A 171 2.88 -0.73 6.15
C THR A 171 2.47 -1.88 5.25
N GLN A 172 2.98 -3.07 5.57
CA GLN A 172 2.36 -4.31 5.09
C GLN A 172 0.89 -4.31 5.49
N PHE A 173 0.03 -4.94 4.69
CA PHE A 173 -1.36 -5.13 5.10
C PHE A 173 -1.44 -5.94 6.39
N GLY A 174 -2.46 -5.66 7.20
CA GLY A 174 -2.67 -6.31 8.49
C GLY A 174 -4.14 -6.64 8.74
N PHE A 175 -4.38 -7.41 9.78
CA PHE A 175 -5.71 -7.83 10.22
C PHE A 175 -5.98 -7.46 11.68
N ASP A 176 -4.96 -7.01 12.42
CA ASP A 176 -5.02 -6.61 13.82
C ASP A 176 -4.91 -5.10 13.96
N ALA A 177 -6.06 -4.42 14.06
CA ALA A 177 -6.12 -2.97 14.19
C ALA A 177 -5.42 -2.47 15.46
N ASP A 178 -5.49 -3.22 16.56
CA ASP A 178 -4.86 -2.83 17.83
C ASP A 178 -3.33 -2.87 17.70
N ALA A 179 -2.79 -3.94 17.09
CA ALA A 179 -1.35 -4.04 16.81
C ALA A 179 -0.87 -2.91 15.89
N VAL A 180 -1.67 -2.51 14.89
CA VAL A 180 -1.34 -1.39 14.00
C VAL A 180 -1.29 -0.07 14.78
N VAL A 181 -2.29 0.22 15.61
CA VAL A 181 -2.34 1.46 16.41
C VAL A 181 -1.16 1.53 17.39
N ASP A 182 -0.87 0.44 18.08
CA ASP A 182 0.26 0.37 19.03
C ASP A 182 1.60 0.48 18.32
N TRP A 183 1.74 -0.08 17.13
CA TRP A 183 2.95 0.07 16.32
C TRP A 183 3.15 1.53 15.89
N ILE A 184 2.10 2.24 15.45
CA ILE A 184 2.18 3.66 15.11
C ILE A 184 2.64 4.47 16.32
N ALA A 185 2.04 4.24 17.49
CA ALA A 185 2.47 4.92 18.72
C ALA A 185 3.95 4.66 19.06
N GLN A 186 4.43 3.43 18.84
CA GLN A 186 5.84 3.09 19.02
C GLN A 186 6.75 3.78 18.00
N VAL A 187 6.31 3.96 16.74
CA VAL A 187 7.04 4.75 15.74
C VAL A 187 7.20 6.19 16.22
N ARG A 188 6.11 6.81 16.69
CA ARG A 188 6.15 8.18 17.23
C ARG A 188 7.04 8.30 18.46
N ALA A 189 6.95 7.35 19.40
CA ALA A 189 7.79 7.30 20.59
C ALA A 189 9.30 7.19 20.28
N ARG A 190 9.66 6.72 19.09
CA ARG A 190 11.05 6.69 18.59
C ARG A 190 11.47 7.96 17.84
N GLY A 191 10.65 9.00 17.86
CA GLY A 191 10.94 10.28 17.19
C GLY A 191 10.83 10.22 15.66
N ILE A 192 10.10 9.24 15.12
CA ILE A 192 9.86 9.13 13.68
C ILE A 192 8.52 9.79 13.35
N ASP A 193 8.57 11.00 12.74
CA ASP A 193 7.39 11.81 12.42
C ASP A 193 6.87 11.59 10.99
N ALA A 194 7.52 10.70 10.22
CA ALA A 194 7.15 10.42 8.84
C ALA A 194 5.66 10.05 8.71
N PRO A 195 4.93 10.54 7.69
CA PRO A 195 3.59 10.09 7.40
C PRO A 195 3.52 8.56 7.25
N ILE A 196 2.44 7.96 7.73
CA ILE A 196 2.24 6.51 7.69
C ILE A 196 1.00 6.20 6.87
N ARG A 197 1.16 5.34 5.85
CA ARG A 197 0.06 4.70 5.13
C ARG A 197 -0.15 3.30 5.67
N ILE A 198 -1.32 3.07 6.26
CA ILE A 198 -1.70 1.78 6.82
C ILE A 198 -2.17 0.86 5.71
N GLY A 199 -1.52 -0.29 5.56
CA GLY A 199 -1.90 -1.33 4.63
C GLY A 199 -3.21 -2.01 5.03
N VAL A 200 -4.22 -1.93 4.16
CA VAL A 200 -5.54 -2.50 4.38
C VAL A 200 -5.92 -3.39 3.21
N PRO A 201 -6.25 -4.67 3.43
CA PRO A 201 -6.79 -5.52 2.38
C PRO A 201 -8.14 -4.98 1.92
N GLY A 202 -8.31 -4.73 0.62
CA GLY A 202 -9.60 -4.42 0.04
C GLY A 202 -10.59 -5.60 0.14
N PRO A 203 -11.87 -5.38 -0.17
CA PRO A 203 -12.87 -6.44 -0.17
C PRO A 203 -12.46 -7.62 -1.05
N ALA A 204 -12.48 -8.83 -0.49
CA ALA A 204 -12.14 -10.06 -1.20
C ALA A 204 -12.85 -11.27 -0.56
N ASP A 205 -12.86 -12.42 -1.27
CA ASP A 205 -13.31 -13.65 -0.64
C ASP A 205 -12.34 -14.10 0.46
N VAL A 206 -12.88 -14.71 1.51
CA VAL A 206 -12.11 -15.12 2.70
C VAL A 206 -10.97 -16.06 2.33
N LYS A 207 -11.19 -16.99 1.38
CA LYS A 207 -10.16 -17.93 0.92
C LYS A 207 -8.97 -17.21 0.30
N ARG A 208 -9.23 -16.16 -0.48
CA ARG A 208 -8.19 -15.32 -1.09
C ARG A 208 -7.42 -14.54 -0.03
N LEU A 209 -8.09 -13.93 0.94
CA LEU A 209 -7.45 -13.20 2.04
C LEU A 209 -6.54 -14.13 2.86
N LEU A 210 -7.01 -15.35 3.22
CA LEU A 210 -6.21 -16.34 3.94
C LEU A 210 -4.98 -16.77 3.12
N ARG A 211 -5.11 -16.94 1.81
CA ARG A 211 -3.99 -17.29 0.93
C ARG A 211 -2.91 -16.19 0.93
N PHE A 212 -3.31 -14.93 0.79
CA PHE A 212 -2.36 -13.80 0.85
C PHE A 212 -1.72 -13.66 2.22
N ALA A 213 -2.50 -13.79 3.30
CA ALA A 213 -1.97 -13.78 4.65
C ALA A 213 -0.90 -14.87 4.87
N ALA A 214 -1.14 -16.08 4.42
CA ALA A 214 -0.18 -17.18 4.49
C ALA A 214 1.07 -16.91 3.64
N GLN A 215 0.90 -16.39 2.43
CA GLN A 215 2.00 -16.08 1.51
C GLN A 215 2.94 -15.02 2.07
N PHE A 216 2.39 -13.99 2.73
CA PHE A 216 3.16 -12.87 3.29
C PHE A 216 3.46 -13.02 4.78
N GLY A 217 3.03 -14.13 5.39
CA GLY A 217 3.30 -14.44 6.80
C GLY A 217 2.63 -13.48 7.78
N VAL A 218 1.50 -12.89 7.37
CA VAL A 218 0.70 -11.99 8.19
C VAL A 218 -0.31 -12.82 8.96
N ALA A 219 -0.19 -12.89 10.27
CA ALA A 219 -1.08 -13.58 11.23
C ALA A 219 -1.39 -15.07 10.95
N SER A 220 -1.82 -15.82 11.97
CA SER A 220 -2.36 -17.17 11.77
C SER A 220 -3.79 -17.11 11.22
N SER A 221 -4.18 -18.12 10.44
CA SER A 221 -5.55 -18.23 9.89
C SER A 221 -6.64 -18.09 10.95
N ALA A 222 -6.42 -18.62 12.15
CA ALA A 222 -7.38 -18.53 13.28
C ALA A 222 -7.47 -17.09 13.83
N ALA A 223 -6.35 -16.37 13.93
CA ALA A 223 -6.35 -14.99 14.38
C ALA A 223 -7.05 -14.06 13.37
N ILE A 224 -6.87 -14.30 12.06
CA ILE A 224 -7.53 -13.54 10.99
C ILE A 224 -9.05 -13.70 11.10
N VAL A 225 -9.54 -14.94 11.22
CA VAL A 225 -10.97 -15.24 11.34
C VAL A 225 -11.59 -14.51 12.55
N GLY A 226 -10.93 -14.56 13.70
CA GLY A 226 -11.44 -13.92 14.92
C GLY A 226 -11.41 -12.39 14.88
N LYS A 227 -10.31 -11.81 14.43
CA LYS A 227 -10.05 -10.35 14.50
C LYS A 227 -10.71 -9.56 13.36
N TYR A 228 -10.72 -10.13 12.16
CA TYR A 228 -11.34 -9.49 10.99
C TYR A 228 -12.86 -9.72 10.91
N GLY A 229 -13.38 -10.65 11.72
CA GLY A 229 -14.82 -10.92 11.83
C GLY A 229 -15.36 -11.81 10.73
N PHE A 230 -14.52 -12.67 10.16
CA PHE A 230 -14.98 -13.68 9.19
C PHE A 230 -15.79 -14.79 9.86
N SER A 231 -16.83 -15.25 9.17
CA SER A 231 -17.46 -16.53 9.45
C SER A 231 -16.89 -17.59 8.51
N LEU A 232 -16.33 -18.66 9.04
CA LEU A 232 -15.87 -19.80 8.22
C LEU A 232 -16.99 -20.44 7.39
N ALA A 233 -18.28 -20.20 7.77
CA ALA A 233 -19.43 -20.64 6.99
C ALA A 233 -19.57 -19.92 5.63
N ASN A 234 -18.89 -18.79 5.42
CA ASN A 234 -19.05 -17.92 4.24
C ASN A 234 -17.71 -17.73 3.49
N LEU A 235 -16.98 -18.81 3.23
CA LEU A 235 -15.66 -18.76 2.58
C LEU A 235 -15.64 -18.16 1.17
N VAL A 236 -16.77 -18.13 0.48
CA VAL A 236 -16.92 -17.62 -0.88
C VAL A 236 -17.52 -16.21 -0.96
N ASN A 237 -18.02 -15.67 0.14
CA ASN A 237 -18.58 -14.32 0.13
C ASN A 237 -17.45 -13.28 0.20
N LYS A 238 -17.59 -12.19 -0.56
CA LYS A 238 -16.71 -11.03 -0.43
C LYS A 238 -16.95 -10.34 0.91
N VAL A 239 -15.88 -10.10 1.64
CA VAL A 239 -15.89 -9.43 2.95
C VAL A 239 -15.00 -8.20 2.85
N GLY A 240 -15.53 -7.05 3.28
CA GLY A 240 -14.77 -5.81 3.39
C GLY A 240 -14.06 -5.69 4.74
N PRO A 241 -13.10 -4.76 4.87
CA PRO A 241 -12.35 -4.50 6.10
C PRO A 241 -13.12 -3.61 7.12
N ASP A 242 -14.45 -3.56 7.05
CA ASP A 242 -15.25 -2.59 7.80
C ASP A 242 -15.04 -2.70 9.32
N ARG A 243 -14.97 -3.92 9.86
CA ARG A 243 -14.70 -4.16 11.28
C ARG A 243 -13.29 -3.72 11.68
N PHE A 244 -12.28 -4.03 10.85
CA PHE A 244 -10.91 -3.57 11.04
C PHE A 244 -10.85 -2.04 11.05
N MET A 245 -11.49 -1.38 10.09
CA MET A 245 -11.53 0.08 9.98
C MET A 245 -12.22 0.74 11.17
N SER A 246 -13.33 0.16 11.65
CA SER A 246 -14.01 0.66 12.83
C SER A 246 -13.14 0.58 14.09
N ARG A 247 -12.43 -0.54 14.30
CA ARG A 247 -11.48 -0.72 15.41
C ARG A 247 -10.27 0.21 15.28
N LEU A 248 -9.73 0.35 14.08
CA LEU A 248 -8.60 1.25 13.79
C LEU A 248 -8.98 2.70 14.13
N ALA A 249 -10.11 3.19 13.63
CA ALA A 249 -10.60 4.54 13.92
C ALA A 249 -10.85 4.75 15.43
N GLY A 250 -11.43 3.77 16.11
CA GLY A 250 -11.64 3.80 17.56
C GLY A 250 -10.31 3.85 18.34
N GLY A 251 -9.34 3.02 17.96
CA GLY A 251 -8.03 2.98 18.62
C GLY A 251 -7.17 4.24 18.39
N MET A 252 -7.39 4.94 17.28
CA MET A 252 -6.70 6.20 16.97
C MET A 252 -7.36 7.42 17.62
N ALA A 253 -8.63 7.32 18.01
CA ALA A 253 -9.39 8.45 18.54
C ALA A 253 -8.75 9.04 19.81
N GLY A 254 -8.51 10.35 19.82
CA GLY A 254 -7.93 11.08 20.95
C GLY A 254 -6.42 10.87 21.17
N ARG A 255 -5.73 10.13 20.25
CA ARG A 255 -4.28 9.93 20.29
C ARG A 255 -3.59 10.82 19.26
N ASP A 256 -2.47 11.42 19.63
CA ASP A 256 -1.59 12.11 18.68
C ASP A 256 -0.70 11.09 17.98
N LEU A 257 -1.16 10.64 16.82
CA LEU A 257 -0.44 9.66 15.99
C LEU A 257 0.15 10.29 14.71
N GLY A 258 0.13 11.62 14.62
CA GLY A 258 0.61 12.35 13.45
C GLY A 258 -0.21 12.06 12.19
N THR A 259 0.41 12.25 11.01
CA THR A 259 -0.26 12.01 9.73
C THR A 259 -0.38 10.52 9.45
N VAL A 260 -1.63 10.04 9.37
CA VAL A 260 -1.97 8.65 9.06
C VAL A 260 -2.95 8.62 7.89
N MET A 261 -2.70 7.77 6.91
CA MET A 261 -3.48 7.57 5.69
C MET A 261 -3.66 6.07 5.43
N LEU A 262 -4.40 5.70 4.38
CA LEU A 262 -4.58 4.31 3.99
C LEU A 262 -3.77 3.95 2.75
N HIS A 263 -3.34 2.71 2.69
CA HIS A 263 -2.83 2.04 1.50
C HIS A 263 -3.64 0.77 1.25
N LEU A 264 -4.37 0.73 0.14
CA LEU A 264 -5.33 -0.34 -0.13
C LEU A 264 -4.70 -1.39 -1.04
N TYR A 265 -4.73 -2.64 -0.58
CA TYR A 265 -4.34 -3.82 -1.33
C TYR A 265 -5.56 -4.45 -1.99
N PRO A 266 -5.79 -4.31 -3.30
CA PRO A 266 -7.05 -4.68 -3.96
C PRO A 266 -7.10 -6.19 -4.24
N PHE A 267 -7.05 -7.01 -3.19
CA PHE A 267 -7.02 -8.47 -3.31
C PHE A 267 -8.25 -9.07 -3.99
N GLY A 268 -9.40 -8.40 -3.92
CA GLY A 268 -10.61 -8.80 -4.63
C GLY A 268 -10.84 -8.08 -5.96
N GLY A 269 -9.92 -7.19 -6.34
CA GLY A 269 -9.97 -6.36 -7.54
C GLY A 269 -10.06 -4.86 -7.23
N ILE A 270 -9.65 -4.04 -8.19
CA ILE A 270 -9.61 -2.58 -8.05
C ILE A 270 -11.02 -2.01 -7.92
N ALA A 271 -11.95 -2.39 -8.78
CA ALA A 271 -13.32 -1.86 -8.82
C ALA A 271 -14.02 -2.04 -7.45
N ASP A 272 -14.00 -3.25 -6.88
CA ASP A 272 -14.60 -3.50 -5.57
C ASP A 272 -13.94 -2.69 -4.45
N THR A 273 -12.61 -2.53 -4.52
CA THR A 273 -11.84 -1.78 -3.53
C THR A 273 -12.17 -0.29 -3.57
N VAL A 274 -12.23 0.29 -4.76
CA VAL A 274 -12.54 1.71 -4.96
C VAL A 274 -14.00 2.00 -4.60
N ALA A 275 -14.95 1.16 -5.02
CA ALA A 275 -16.36 1.28 -4.66
C ALA A 275 -16.55 1.19 -3.14
N TRP A 276 -15.84 0.27 -2.47
CA TRP A 276 -15.86 0.18 -1.01
C TRP A 276 -15.30 1.46 -0.36
N ALA A 277 -14.14 1.94 -0.82
CA ALA A 277 -13.51 3.15 -0.30
C ALA A 277 -14.40 4.39 -0.49
N ALA A 278 -15.07 4.52 -1.64
CA ALA A 278 -16.00 5.61 -1.91
C ALA A 278 -17.21 5.59 -0.95
N ARG A 279 -17.81 4.43 -0.71
CA ARG A 279 -18.90 4.27 0.27
C ARG A 279 -18.43 4.62 1.69
N ALA A 280 -17.28 4.13 2.11
CA ALA A 280 -16.70 4.40 3.42
C ALA A 280 -16.33 5.89 3.63
N ALA A 281 -15.96 6.59 2.56
CA ALA A 281 -15.73 8.03 2.56
C ALA A 281 -17.02 8.86 2.59
N GLY A 282 -18.20 8.25 2.48
CA GLY A 282 -19.47 8.94 2.32
C GLY A 282 -19.68 9.59 0.94
N ARG A 283 -18.91 9.16 -0.08
CA ARG A 283 -19.08 9.60 -1.47
C ARG A 283 -20.19 8.76 -2.12
N GLN A 284 -21.14 9.41 -2.80
CA GLN A 284 -22.16 8.71 -3.59
C GLN A 284 -21.45 8.01 -4.78
N THR A 285 -21.69 6.71 -4.93
CA THR A 285 -21.30 5.99 -6.15
C THR A 285 -22.37 6.22 -7.21
N ASN A 286 -21.97 6.43 -8.48
CA ASN A 286 -22.87 6.71 -9.62
C ASN A 286 -23.86 5.59 -9.96
N GLU A 287 -23.92 4.49 -9.22
CA GLU A 287 -24.84 3.39 -9.47
C GLU A 287 -26.31 3.65 -9.14
N SER A 288 -26.64 4.78 -8.50
CA SER A 288 -28.04 5.09 -8.11
C SER A 288 -28.85 5.87 -9.14
N VAL A 289 -28.32 6.19 -10.32
CA VAL A 289 -29.04 6.97 -11.35
C VAL A 289 -29.66 6.10 -12.47
N GLY A 290 -29.43 4.78 -12.47
CA GLY A 290 -29.89 3.88 -13.53
C GLY A 290 -31.22 3.14 -13.28
N ALA A 291 -31.91 3.34 -12.17
CA ALA A 291 -33.08 2.52 -11.76
C ALA A 291 -34.43 3.27 -11.70
N LEU A 292 -34.58 4.43 -12.31
CA LEU A 292 -35.89 5.10 -12.44
C LEU A 292 -36.06 5.55 -13.90
N ASP A 293 -36.71 4.77 -14.69
CA ASP A 293 -37.73 5.05 -15.71
C ASP A 293 -37.76 3.93 -16.77
N ARG A 294 -38.54 2.91 -16.52
CA ARG A 294 -39.16 2.14 -17.62
C ARG A 294 -40.63 2.49 -17.61
N PRO A 295 -41.13 3.21 -18.62
CA PRO A 295 -42.55 3.41 -18.76
C PRO A 295 -43.22 2.05 -19.04
N ARG A 296 -44.24 1.72 -18.22
CA ARG A 296 -45.15 0.62 -18.49
C ARG A 296 -46.04 1.04 -19.64
N TYR A 297 -45.84 0.45 -20.82
CA TYR A 297 -46.87 0.45 -21.87
C TYR A 297 -47.87 -0.66 -21.57
N TYR A 298 -49.13 -0.25 -21.51
CA TYR A 298 -50.32 -1.12 -21.53
C TYR A 298 -50.46 -1.85 -22.87
#